data_1bcb551ab230339899d284d1bbc96009
#
_entry.id   1bcb551ab230339899d284d1bbc96009
#
_cell.length_a   1.000
_cell.length_b   1.000
_cell.length_c   1.000
_cell.angle_alpha   90.00
_cell.angle_beta   90.00
_cell.angle_gamma   90.00
#
_symmetry.space_group_name_H-M   'P 1'
#
loop_
_entity.id
_entity.type
_entity.pdbx_description
1 polymer ?
#
loop_
_entity_poly.entity_id
_entity_poly.type
_entity_poly.pdbx_seq_one_letter_code
_entity_poly.pdbx_strand_id
1 'polypeptide(L)'
;WMVVYYGKTGFYANLALLVNILFIFGTLASFGAVLTLPGIAGIVLTIGMAVDANVIIFERAKEELDNGKSVQEATDYAFTWKGAMSSIIDANVTTAITAIILLVFGTGPIQGFATTLLIGIFTSVITAVFVTRMFLDWSLSRNEKLAYSTSLTKTWFKNLNIDFLGKKKIAYVVSGILVALSIFSLATKGL
;
A
#
# COMPACT_ATOMS: atom_id res chain seq x y z
N TRP A 1 -8.66 7.55 7.44
CA TRP A 1 -7.32 7.60 8.03
C TRP A 1 -6.36 8.45 7.21
N MET A 2 -6.20 8.19 5.91
CA MET A 2 -5.31 8.94 5.01
C MET A 2 -5.50 10.46 5.09
N VAL A 3 -6.74 10.95 5.05
CA VAL A 3 -7.03 12.38 5.15
C VAL A 3 -6.69 12.95 6.53
N VAL A 4 -6.98 12.20 7.60
CA VAL A 4 -6.69 12.64 8.98
C VAL A 4 -5.18 12.73 9.22
N TYR A 5 -4.42 11.77 8.70
CA TYR A 5 -2.97 11.69 8.92
C TYR A 5 -2.17 12.61 8.00
N TYR A 6 -2.44 12.56 6.69
CA TYR A 6 -1.69 13.29 5.66
C TYR A 6 -2.37 14.60 5.20
N GLY A 7 -3.59 14.89 5.67
CA GLY A 7 -4.31 16.11 5.29
C GLY A 7 -4.61 16.19 3.79
N LYS A 8 -4.18 17.27 3.13
CA LYS A 8 -4.45 17.52 1.70
C LYS A 8 -3.85 16.44 0.80
N THR A 9 -2.62 15.98 1.07
CA THR A 9 -1.99 14.92 0.26
C THR A 9 -2.75 13.59 0.40
N GLY A 10 -3.26 13.28 1.59
CA GLY A 10 -4.15 12.14 1.83
C GLY A 10 -5.47 12.24 1.08
N PHE A 11 -6.02 13.44 0.90
CA PHE A 11 -7.19 13.67 0.07
C PHE A 11 -6.91 13.36 -1.41
N TYR A 12 -5.76 13.77 -1.96
CA TYR A 12 -5.36 13.44 -3.32
C TYR A 12 -5.14 11.94 -3.53
N ALA A 13 -4.57 11.25 -2.53
CA ALA A 13 -4.46 9.79 -2.57
C ALA A 13 -5.83 9.09 -2.62
N ASN A 14 -6.83 9.61 -1.88
CA ASN A 14 -8.19 9.07 -1.95
C ASN A 14 -8.86 9.34 -3.32
N LEU A 15 -8.60 10.49 -3.95
CA LEU A 15 -9.05 10.73 -5.32
C LEU A 15 -8.38 9.76 -6.31
N ALA A 16 -7.08 9.54 -6.17
CA ALA A 16 -6.36 8.55 -6.98
C ALA A 16 -6.91 7.14 -6.77
N LEU A 17 -7.31 6.79 -5.54
CA LEU A 17 -7.97 5.52 -5.24
C LEU A 17 -9.32 5.37 -5.95
N LEU A 18 -10.12 6.42 -6.00
CA LEU A 18 -11.38 6.41 -6.77
C LEU A 18 -11.13 6.19 -8.26
N VAL A 19 -10.11 6.85 -8.81
CA VAL A 19 -9.70 6.63 -10.20
C VAL A 19 -9.21 5.18 -10.40
N ASN A 20 -8.48 4.62 -9.44
CA ASN A 20 -8.05 3.22 -9.49
C ASN A 20 -9.24 2.25 -9.55
N ILE A 21 -10.25 2.47 -8.71
CA ILE A 21 -11.48 1.66 -8.72
C ILE A 21 -12.16 1.73 -10.09
N LEU A 22 -12.26 2.92 -10.68
CA LEU A 22 -12.81 3.09 -12.03
C LEU A 22 -11.97 2.33 -13.08
N PHE A 23 -10.64 2.36 -12.97
CA PHE A 23 -9.75 1.63 -13.88
C PHE A 23 -9.91 0.11 -13.74
N ILE A 24 -10.03 -0.40 -12.50
CA ILE A 24 -10.27 -1.83 -12.26
C ILE A 24 -11.57 -2.27 -12.94
N PHE A 25 -12.69 -1.60 -12.66
CA PHE A 25 -13.98 -1.96 -13.23
C PHE A 25 -14.03 -1.74 -14.75
N GLY A 26 -13.45 -0.65 -15.23
CA GLY A 26 -13.35 -0.38 -16.68
C GLY A 26 -12.56 -1.45 -17.42
N THR A 27 -11.44 -1.89 -16.83
CA THR A 27 -10.61 -2.96 -17.40
C THR A 27 -11.35 -4.30 -17.38
N LEU A 28 -11.97 -4.67 -16.25
CA LEU A 28 -12.76 -5.90 -16.15
C LEU A 28 -13.91 -5.94 -17.17
N ALA A 29 -14.63 -4.83 -17.32
CA ALA A 29 -15.70 -4.71 -18.28
C ALA A 29 -15.19 -4.84 -19.73
N SER A 30 -14.04 -4.22 -20.03
CA SER A 30 -13.43 -4.26 -21.36
C SER A 30 -12.97 -5.67 -21.77
N PHE A 31 -12.50 -6.46 -20.82
CA PHE A 31 -12.12 -7.86 -21.05
C PHE A 31 -13.29 -8.84 -20.97
N GLY A 32 -14.50 -8.38 -20.68
CA GLY A 32 -15.65 -9.27 -20.48
C GLY A 32 -15.44 -10.25 -19.30
N ALA A 33 -14.63 -9.87 -18.33
CA ALA A 33 -14.28 -10.74 -17.21
C ALA A 33 -15.50 -10.96 -16.30
N VAL A 34 -15.79 -12.23 -15.99
CA VAL A 34 -16.86 -12.57 -15.07
C VAL A 34 -16.41 -12.31 -13.64
N LEU A 35 -17.14 -11.45 -12.95
CA LEU A 35 -16.86 -11.13 -11.57
C LEU A 35 -17.33 -12.27 -10.67
N THR A 36 -16.40 -13.08 -10.18
CA THR A 36 -16.65 -14.17 -9.22
C THR A 36 -16.55 -13.64 -7.78
N LEU A 37 -17.10 -14.38 -6.81
CA LEU A 37 -16.99 -14.03 -5.40
C LEU A 37 -15.52 -13.90 -4.94
N PRO A 38 -14.59 -14.82 -5.26
CA PRO A 38 -13.16 -14.63 -5.01
C PRO A 38 -12.55 -13.45 -5.80
N GLY A 39 -13.07 -13.15 -7.00
CA GLY A 39 -12.67 -11.99 -7.76
C GLY A 39 -12.95 -10.67 -7.03
N ILE A 40 -14.11 -10.58 -6.37
CA ILE A 40 -14.42 -9.42 -5.50
C ILE A 40 -13.40 -9.31 -4.36
N ALA A 41 -13.02 -10.42 -3.73
CA ALA A 41 -11.97 -10.43 -2.71
C ALA A 41 -10.62 -9.94 -3.25
N GLY A 42 -10.27 -10.28 -4.49
CA GLY A 42 -9.10 -9.76 -5.19
C GLY A 42 -9.14 -8.23 -5.37
N ILE A 43 -10.29 -7.69 -5.75
CA ILE A 43 -10.48 -6.23 -5.87
C ILE A 43 -10.30 -5.55 -4.50
N VAL A 44 -10.92 -6.06 -3.44
CA VAL A 44 -10.82 -5.49 -2.09
C VAL A 44 -9.36 -5.51 -1.59
N LEU A 45 -8.64 -6.61 -1.86
CA LEU A 45 -7.24 -6.72 -1.52
C LEU A 45 -6.38 -5.67 -2.25
N THR A 46 -6.60 -5.49 -3.55
CA THR A 46 -5.82 -4.51 -4.34
C THR A 46 -6.14 -3.07 -3.98
N ILE A 47 -7.35 -2.76 -3.54
CA ILE A 47 -7.69 -1.45 -2.98
C ILE A 47 -6.83 -1.14 -1.76
N GLY A 48 -6.64 -2.11 -0.86
CA GLY A 48 -5.74 -1.96 0.29
C GLY A 48 -4.28 -1.70 -0.14
N MET A 49 -3.76 -2.49 -1.08
CA MET A 49 -2.39 -2.31 -1.60
C MET A 49 -2.20 -0.97 -2.35
N ALA A 50 -3.22 -0.46 -3.01
CA ALA A 50 -3.16 0.85 -3.66
C ALA A 50 -2.98 1.99 -2.66
N VAL A 51 -3.59 1.89 -1.49
CA VAL A 51 -3.38 2.86 -0.39
C VAL A 51 -1.95 2.76 0.13
N ASP A 52 -1.41 1.56 0.33
CA ASP A 52 -0.06 1.35 0.86
C ASP A 52 1.02 1.96 -0.03
N ALA A 53 0.89 1.88 -1.35
CA ALA A 53 1.80 2.53 -2.29
C ALA A 53 1.87 4.06 -2.07
N ASN A 54 0.73 4.71 -1.88
CA ASN A 54 0.68 6.14 -1.56
C ASN A 54 1.30 6.46 -0.18
N VAL A 55 1.09 5.60 0.82
CA VAL A 55 1.70 5.74 2.15
C VAL A 55 3.23 5.72 2.05
N ILE A 56 3.81 4.76 1.32
CA ILE A 56 5.26 4.66 1.14
C ILE A 56 5.82 5.94 0.49
N ILE A 57 5.16 6.47 -0.56
CA ILE A 57 5.55 7.71 -1.22
C ILE A 57 5.50 8.89 -0.23
N PHE A 58 4.42 9.02 0.54
CA PHE A 58 4.23 10.15 1.45
C PHE A 58 5.18 10.11 2.65
N GLU A 59 5.43 8.93 3.22
CA GLU A 59 6.41 8.80 4.30
C GLU A 59 7.83 9.10 3.79
N ARG A 60 8.16 8.68 2.56
CA ARG A 60 9.45 9.05 1.96
C ARG A 60 9.59 10.54 1.72
N ALA A 61 8.54 11.21 1.21
CA ALA A 61 8.53 12.65 1.06
C ALA A 61 8.68 13.38 2.41
N LYS A 62 8.00 12.88 3.46
CA LYS A 62 8.08 13.43 4.81
C LYS A 62 9.49 13.28 5.41
N GLU A 63 10.14 12.14 5.20
CA GLU A 63 11.53 11.91 5.63
C GLU A 63 12.48 12.94 4.98
N GLU A 64 12.32 13.21 3.68
CA GLU A 64 13.13 14.19 2.97
C GLU A 64 12.86 15.64 3.41
N LEU A 65 11.61 15.95 3.80
CA LEU A 65 11.27 17.23 4.44
C LEU A 65 11.93 17.39 5.81
N ASP A 66 11.93 16.34 6.62
CA ASP A 66 12.62 16.34 7.93
C ASP A 66 14.15 16.49 7.77
N ASN A 67 14.72 16.06 6.63
CA ASN A 67 16.11 16.30 6.24
C ASN A 67 16.37 17.72 5.70
N GLY A 68 15.37 18.59 5.67
CA GLY A 68 15.50 20.00 5.31
C GLY A 68 15.32 20.32 3.83
N LYS A 69 14.87 19.38 3.00
CA LYS A 69 14.53 19.66 1.59
C LYS A 69 13.25 20.48 1.47
N SER A 70 13.12 21.22 0.38
CA SER A 70 11.86 21.88 0.03
C SER A 70 10.76 20.86 -0.28
N VAL A 71 9.49 21.28 -0.21
CA VAL A 71 8.34 20.40 -0.50
C VAL A 71 8.41 19.84 -1.93
N GLN A 72 8.84 20.67 -2.89
CA GLN A 72 9.03 20.26 -4.28
C GLN A 72 10.09 19.15 -4.38
N GLU A 73 11.30 19.40 -3.87
CA GLU A 73 12.41 18.45 -3.92
C GLU A 73 12.11 17.15 -3.18
N ALA A 74 11.44 17.21 -2.03
CA ALA A 74 11.03 16.06 -1.27
C ALA A 74 10.00 15.21 -2.03
N THR A 75 9.02 15.86 -2.67
CA THR A 75 8.04 15.20 -3.54
C THR A 75 8.75 14.56 -4.74
N ASP A 76 9.59 15.31 -5.45
CA ASP A 76 10.31 14.80 -6.61
C ASP A 76 11.16 13.58 -6.25
N TYR A 77 11.89 13.65 -5.14
CA TYR A 77 12.72 12.54 -4.67
C TYR A 77 11.90 11.30 -4.31
N ALA A 78 10.75 11.47 -3.64
CA ALA A 78 9.90 10.35 -3.22
C ALA A 78 9.43 9.50 -4.42
N PHE A 79 9.23 10.11 -5.59
CA PHE A 79 8.84 9.41 -6.82
C PHE A 79 10.03 8.87 -7.64
N THR A 80 11.27 9.00 -7.15
CA THR A 80 12.43 8.40 -7.83
C THR A 80 12.61 6.92 -7.46
N TRP A 81 13.42 6.22 -8.25
CA TRP A 81 13.82 4.85 -7.97
C TRP A 81 14.54 4.68 -6.62
N LYS A 82 15.34 5.70 -6.23
CA LYS A 82 16.01 5.75 -4.92
C LYS A 82 15.07 6.17 -3.78
N GLY A 83 13.90 6.69 -4.11
CA GLY A 83 12.86 7.05 -3.16
C GLY A 83 11.96 5.87 -2.82
N ALA A 84 10.69 5.95 -3.16
CA ALA A 84 9.67 4.93 -2.87
C ALA A 84 9.47 3.91 -4.00
N MET A 85 9.87 4.24 -5.24
CA MET A 85 9.52 3.46 -6.43
C MET A 85 10.03 2.01 -6.38
N SER A 86 11.29 1.79 -5.97
CA SER A 86 11.86 0.45 -5.84
C SER A 86 11.01 -0.43 -4.93
N SER A 87 10.68 0.04 -3.73
CA SER A 87 9.90 -0.72 -2.75
C SER A 87 8.49 -1.02 -3.25
N ILE A 88 7.85 -0.07 -3.95
CA ILE A 88 6.52 -0.27 -4.52
C ILE A 88 6.55 -1.34 -5.62
N ILE A 89 7.52 -1.26 -6.52
CA ILE A 89 7.65 -2.24 -7.62
C ILE A 89 7.97 -3.63 -7.06
N ASP A 90 8.92 -3.75 -6.13
CA ASP A 90 9.31 -5.02 -5.53
C ASP A 90 8.13 -5.72 -4.84
N ALA A 91 7.36 -4.99 -4.04
CA ALA A 91 6.17 -5.53 -3.38
C ALA A 91 5.11 -6.00 -4.39
N ASN A 92 4.85 -5.19 -5.42
CA ASN A 92 3.84 -5.51 -6.43
C ASN A 92 4.29 -6.65 -7.35
N VAL A 93 5.57 -6.72 -7.73
CA VAL A 93 6.13 -7.83 -8.52
C VAL A 93 6.02 -9.15 -7.78
N THR A 94 6.33 -9.19 -6.48
CA THR A 94 6.21 -10.40 -5.67
C THR A 94 4.77 -10.91 -5.63
N THR A 95 3.79 -10.01 -5.45
CA THR A 95 2.37 -10.37 -5.47
C THR A 95 1.90 -10.77 -6.87
N ALA A 96 2.39 -10.09 -7.91
CA ALA A 96 2.06 -10.41 -9.31
C ALA A 96 2.54 -11.81 -9.71
N ILE A 97 3.74 -12.23 -9.29
CA ILE A 97 4.25 -13.59 -9.52
C ILE A 97 3.29 -14.62 -8.92
N THR A 98 2.86 -14.41 -7.68
CA THR A 98 1.88 -15.29 -7.03
C THR A 98 0.55 -15.33 -7.79
N ALA A 99 0.06 -14.18 -8.24
CA ALA A 99 -1.17 -14.09 -9.01
C ALA A 99 -1.04 -14.78 -10.38
N ILE A 100 0.10 -14.69 -11.06
CA ILE A 100 0.37 -15.39 -12.32
C ILE A 100 0.36 -16.91 -12.10
N ILE A 101 0.98 -17.40 -11.02
CA ILE A 101 0.95 -18.83 -10.68
C ILE A 101 -0.50 -19.29 -10.47
N LEU A 102 -1.29 -18.52 -9.71
CA LEU A 102 -2.71 -18.83 -9.49
C LEU A 102 -3.53 -18.75 -10.78
N LEU A 103 -3.18 -17.87 -11.72
CA LEU A 103 -3.85 -17.77 -13.00
C LEU A 103 -3.56 -18.97 -13.91
N VAL A 104 -2.32 -19.46 -13.92
CA VAL A 104 -1.89 -20.57 -14.78
C VAL A 104 -2.33 -21.93 -14.23
N PHE A 105 -2.19 -22.14 -12.94
CA PHE A 105 -2.45 -23.43 -12.30
C PHE A 105 -3.80 -23.50 -11.57
N GLY A 106 -4.46 -22.37 -11.34
CA GLY A 106 -5.76 -22.31 -10.71
C GLY A 106 -6.89 -22.74 -11.65
N THR A 107 -8.03 -23.06 -11.09
CA THR A 107 -9.25 -23.44 -11.84
C THR A 107 -10.44 -22.62 -11.36
N GLY A 108 -11.35 -22.29 -12.28
CA GLY A 108 -12.63 -21.65 -11.97
C GLY A 108 -12.52 -20.41 -11.08
N PRO A 109 -13.03 -20.46 -9.84
CA PRO A 109 -13.03 -19.31 -8.95
C PRO A 109 -11.64 -18.74 -8.62
N ILE A 110 -10.61 -19.60 -8.56
CA ILE A 110 -9.22 -19.19 -8.29
C ILE A 110 -8.65 -18.36 -9.45
N GLN A 111 -8.94 -18.72 -10.69
CA GLN A 111 -8.56 -17.91 -11.86
C GLN A 111 -9.24 -16.54 -11.84
N GLY A 112 -10.51 -16.48 -11.45
CA GLY A 112 -11.24 -15.22 -11.29
C GLY A 112 -10.58 -14.30 -10.27
N PHE A 113 -10.17 -14.83 -9.12
CA PHE A 113 -9.38 -14.09 -8.12
C PHE A 113 -8.04 -13.62 -8.69
N ALA A 114 -7.28 -14.50 -9.33
CA ALA A 114 -5.97 -14.17 -9.89
C ALA A 114 -6.05 -13.09 -10.96
N THR A 115 -7.07 -13.15 -11.83
CA THR A 115 -7.31 -12.15 -12.89
C THR A 115 -7.56 -10.77 -12.28
N THR A 116 -8.48 -10.67 -11.31
CA THR A 116 -8.81 -9.40 -10.67
C THR A 116 -7.62 -8.85 -9.87
N LEU A 117 -6.85 -9.73 -9.23
CA LEU A 117 -5.64 -9.37 -8.51
C LEU A 117 -4.58 -8.78 -9.44
N LEU A 118 -4.30 -9.41 -10.59
CA LEU A 118 -3.34 -8.88 -11.57
C LEU A 118 -3.76 -7.53 -12.15
N ILE A 119 -5.02 -7.41 -12.56
CA ILE A 119 -5.57 -6.13 -13.05
C ILE A 119 -5.43 -5.06 -11.96
N GLY A 120 -5.80 -5.39 -10.72
CA GLY A 120 -5.73 -4.46 -9.60
C GLY A 120 -4.31 -4.03 -9.26
N ILE A 121 -3.33 -4.93 -9.26
CA ILE A 121 -1.91 -4.59 -9.06
C ILE A 121 -1.44 -3.61 -10.14
N PHE A 122 -1.71 -3.91 -11.41
CA PHE A 122 -1.28 -3.07 -12.51
C PHE A 122 -1.89 -1.67 -12.45
N THR A 123 -3.21 -1.59 -12.25
CA THR A 123 -3.92 -0.31 -12.14
C THR A 123 -3.51 0.47 -10.89
N SER A 124 -3.26 -0.21 -9.75
CA SER A 124 -2.85 0.45 -8.51
C SER A 124 -1.47 1.10 -8.62
N VAL A 125 -0.51 0.44 -9.26
CA VAL A 125 0.82 1.03 -9.50
C VAL A 125 0.71 2.26 -10.41
N ILE A 126 -0.06 2.16 -11.50
CA ILE A 126 -0.28 3.30 -12.41
C ILE A 126 -0.91 4.47 -11.65
N THR A 127 -1.95 4.24 -10.88
CA THR A 127 -2.66 5.33 -10.18
C THR A 127 -1.83 5.91 -9.03
N ALA A 128 -1.10 5.11 -8.28
CA ALA A 128 -0.24 5.60 -7.22
C ALA A 128 0.93 6.44 -7.77
N VAL A 129 1.52 6.03 -8.90
CA VAL A 129 2.68 6.70 -9.47
C VAL A 129 2.29 7.92 -10.33
N PHE A 130 1.35 7.74 -11.26
CA PHE A 130 1.02 8.78 -12.22
C PHE A 130 -0.12 9.68 -11.75
N VAL A 131 -1.24 9.13 -11.30
CA VAL A 131 -2.42 9.93 -10.94
C VAL A 131 -2.17 10.71 -9.65
N THR A 132 -1.60 10.08 -8.63
CA THR A 132 -1.23 10.78 -7.39
C THR A 132 -0.20 11.87 -7.69
N ARG A 133 0.83 11.56 -8.49
CA ARG A 133 1.83 12.54 -8.90
C ARG A 133 1.20 13.74 -9.61
N MET A 134 0.31 13.50 -10.56
CA MET A 134 -0.40 14.55 -11.28
C MET A 134 -1.17 15.49 -10.34
N PHE A 135 -1.86 14.95 -9.34
CA PHE A 135 -2.58 15.78 -8.35
C PHE A 135 -1.62 16.59 -7.46
N LEU A 136 -0.49 16.01 -7.07
CA LEU A 136 0.51 16.71 -6.28
C LEU A 136 1.17 17.84 -7.09
N ASP A 137 1.57 17.59 -8.32
CA ASP A 137 2.17 18.60 -9.21
C ASP A 137 1.18 19.72 -9.53
N TRP A 138 -0.11 19.38 -9.74
CA TRP A 138 -1.16 20.38 -9.93
C TRP A 138 -1.33 21.27 -8.69
N SER A 139 -1.28 20.71 -7.49
CA SER A 139 -1.36 21.49 -6.25
C SER A 139 -0.12 22.35 -6.04
N LEU A 140 1.08 21.83 -6.34
CA LEU A 140 2.34 22.58 -6.27
C LEU A 140 2.36 23.76 -7.25
N SER A 141 1.87 23.58 -8.48
CA SER A 141 1.80 24.64 -9.50
C SER A 141 0.88 25.79 -9.10
N ARG A 142 -0.08 25.54 -8.19
CA ARG A 142 -0.98 26.56 -7.62
C ARG A 142 -0.42 27.24 -6.37
N ASN A 143 0.85 27.01 -6.02
CA ASN A 143 1.45 27.51 -4.78
C ASN A 143 0.66 27.13 -3.52
N GLU A 144 -0.09 26.03 -3.54
CA GLU A 144 -0.76 25.54 -2.36
C GLU A 144 0.25 24.97 -1.35
N LYS A 145 0.04 25.25 -0.08
CA LYS A 145 0.86 24.67 1.00
C LYS A 145 0.56 23.17 1.10
N LEU A 146 1.31 22.38 0.37
CA LEU A 146 1.33 20.93 0.51
C LEU A 146 2.02 20.56 1.83
N ALA A 147 1.34 19.75 2.63
CA ALA A 147 1.90 19.18 3.85
C ALA A 147 1.65 17.68 3.84
N TYR A 148 2.68 16.90 4.16
CA TYR A 148 2.61 15.43 4.30
C TYR A 148 2.29 15.01 5.74
N SER A 149 1.81 15.91 6.55
CA SER A 149 1.31 15.66 7.91
C SER A 149 0.32 16.74 8.32
N THR A 150 -0.64 16.39 9.14
CA THR A 150 -1.56 17.34 9.77
C THR A 150 -0.92 17.93 11.03
N SER A 151 -1.36 19.08 11.47
CA SER A 151 -0.89 19.71 12.74
C SER A 151 -0.98 18.76 13.94
N LEU A 152 -1.96 17.85 13.93
CA LEU A 152 -2.17 16.85 14.98
C LEU A 152 -1.20 15.68 14.90
N THR A 153 -0.78 15.29 13.67
CA THR A 153 0.01 14.05 13.47
C THR A 153 1.50 14.30 13.30
N LYS A 154 1.91 15.57 13.14
CA LYS A 154 3.30 15.98 12.93
C LYS A 154 4.26 15.49 14.03
N THR A 155 3.77 15.31 15.24
CA THR A 155 4.57 14.91 16.41
C THR A 155 4.28 13.50 16.92
N TRP A 156 3.31 12.80 16.34
CA TRP A 156 2.78 11.54 16.91
C TRP A 156 3.82 10.44 17.08
N PHE A 157 4.78 10.33 16.20
CA PHE A 157 5.82 9.29 16.27
C PHE A 157 7.24 9.86 16.47
N LYS A 158 7.39 11.17 16.55
CA LYS A 158 8.70 11.84 16.60
C LYS A 158 9.47 11.59 17.92
N ASN A 159 8.76 11.27 19.00
CA ASN A 159 9.33 11.07 20.34
C ASN A 159 9.21 9.62 20.84
N LEU A 160 8.87 8.67 19.98
CA LEU A 160 8.80 7.26 20.35
C LEU A 160 10.22 6.65 20.42
N ASN A 161 10.86 6.82 21.56
CA ASN A 161 12.13 6.15 21.86
C ASN A 161 11.84 4.79 22.53
N ILE A 162 11.29 3.84 21.76
CA ILE A 162 11.03 2.50 22.27
C ILE A 162 12.28 1.65 22.04
N ASP A 163 12.92 1.23 23.11
CA ASP A 163 14.04 0.28 23.04
C ASP A 163 13.52 -1.13 22.74
N PHE A 164 13.33 -1.40 21.44
CA PHE A 164 12.92 -2.72 20.95
C PHE A 164 14.00 -3.79 21.17
N LEU A 165 15.28 -3.40 21.06
CA LEU A 165 16.40 -4.31 21.21
C LEU A 165 16.61 -4.73 22.67
N GLY A 166 16.41 -3.83 23.63
CA GLY A 166 16.47 -4.14 25.04
C GLY A 166 15.34 -5.08 25.50
N LYS A 167 14.16 -4.99 24.86
CA LYS A 167 13.00 -5.81 25.20
C LYS A 167 12.88 -7.12 24.40
N LYS A 168 13.88 -7.47 23.58
CA LYS A 168 13.85 -8.69 22.72
C LYS A 168 13.57 -9.99 23.50
N LYS A 169 14.04 -10.10 24.76
CA LYS A 169 13.78 -11.29 25.59
C LYS A 169 12.30 -11.51 25.85
N ILE A 170 11.53 -10.43 26.08
CA ILE A 170 10.09 -10.50 26.27
C ILE A 170 9.40 -10.98 24.98
N ALA A 171 9.82 -10.46 23.82
CA ALA A 171 9.29 -10.88 22.54
C ALA A 171 9.56 -12.38 22.27
N TYR A 172 10.75 -12.89 22.59
CA TYR A 172 11.07 -14.31 22.46
C TYR A 172 10.24 -15.20 23.39
N VAL A 173 10.01 -14.77 24.63
CA VAL A 173 9.17 -15.52 25.56
C VAL A 173 7.72 -15.58 25.09
N VAL A 174 7.15 -14.44 24.70
CA VAL A 174 5.78 -14.37 24.18
C VAL A 174 5.63 -15.23 22.91
N SER A 175 6.55 -15.11 21.95
CA SER A 175 6.53 -15.92 20.73
C SER A 175 6.69 -17.41 21.05
N GLY A 176 7.60 -17.78 21.96
CA GLY A 176 7.79 -19.17 22.40
C GLY A 176 6.53 -19.77 23.02
N ILE A 177 5.84 -19.01 23.87
CA ILE A 177 4.56 -19.45 24.47
C ILE A 177 3.48 -19.65 23.40
N LEU A 178 3.35 -18.73 22.44
CA LEU A 178 2.38 -18.85 21.36
C LEU A 178 2.66 -20.08 20.47
N VAL A 179 3.91 -20.32 20.14
CA VAL A 179 4.31 -21.53 19.37
C VAL A 179 4.02 -22.80 20.17
N ALA A 180 4.36 -22.84 21.45
CA ALA A 180 4.09 -24.01 22.31
C ALA A 180 2.60 -24.29 22.43
N LEU A 181 1.77 -23.25 22.61
CA LEU A 181 0.32 -23.37 22.64
C LEU A 181 -0.26 -23.88 21.31
N SER A 182 0.28 -23.41 20.18
CA SER A 182 -0.12 -23.85 18.85
C SER A 182 0.19 -25.33 18.65
N ILE A 183 1.39 -25.77 19.00
CA ILE A 183 1.80 -27.20 18.91
C ILE A 183 0.93 -28.05 19.84
N PHE A 184 0.71 -27.62 21.09
CA PHE A 184 -0.12 -28.33 22.03
C PHE A 184 -1.58 -28.45 21.54
N SER A 185 -2.14 -27.37 20.98
CA SER A 185 -3.49 -27.40 20.39
C SER A 185 -3.59 -28.36 19.21
N LEU A 186 -2.58 -28.37 18.33
CA LEU A 186 -2.50 -29.31 17.21
C LEU A 186 -2.42 -30.78 17.69
N ALA A 187 -1.60 -31.03 18.71
CA ALA A 187 -1.43 -32.39 19.26
C ALA A 187 -2.67 -32.92 19.98
N THR A 188 -3.47 -32.05 20.62
CA THR A 188 -4.64 -32.44 21.42
C THR A 188 -5.96 -32.46 20.63
N LYS A 189 -6.11 -31.56 19.62
CA LYS A 189 -7.35 -31.42 18.87
C LYS A 189 -7.30 -32.06 17.47
N GLY A 190 -6.09 -32.42 16.98
CA GLY A 190 -5.93 -32.90 15.61
C GLY A 190 -6.19 -31.79 14.57
N LEU A 191 -5.94 -32.10 13.30
CA LEU A 191 -6.40 -31.30 12.16
C LEU A 191 -7.82 -31.66 11.81
#